data_e8d3826eb39a7d5ac4d59393b70cbec4
#
_entry.id   e8d3826eb39a7d5ac4d59393b70cbec4
#
_cell.length_a   1.000
_cell.length_b   1.000
_cell.length_c   1.000
_cell.angle_alpha   90.00
_cell.angle_beta   90.00
_cell.angle_gamma   90.00
#
_symmetry.space_group_name_H-M   'P 1'
#
loop_
_entity.id
_entity.type
_entity.pdbx_description
1 polymer ?
#
loop_
_entity_poly.entity_id
_entity_poly.type
_entity_poly.pdbx_seq_one_letter_code
_entity_poly.pdbx_strand_id
1 'polypeptide(L)'
;MATVKMVREDLLERLETSVLVGAWIGEHLAGIVNYVNGPADPYAEFEGEDEAGVRGLAVGLDWQRRGVGAALVTYCIERARIEGKARLVLHTAPWMQAAQGLYPRLGFRRAPEIDFSPAPGVPLIGYTLDLGR
;
A
#
# COMPACT_ATOMS: atom_id res chain seq x y z
N MET A 1 7.07 -4.39 -24.16
CA MET A 1 6.23 -4.18 -22.97
C MET A 1 6.59 -2.88 -22.29
N ALA A 2 5.61 -2.06 -21.97
CA ALA A 2 5.86 -0.83 -21.22
C ALA A 2 6.18 -1.17 -19.77
N THR A 3 7.20 -0.51 -19.23
CA THR A 3 7.61 -0.68 -17.83
C THR A 3 7.31 0.59 -17.06
N VAL A 4 7.20 0.45 -15.74
CA VAL A 4 7.03 1.60 -14.86
C VAL A 4 8.28 2.48 -14.96
N LYS A 5 8.10 3.75 -15.30
CA LYS A 5 9.20 4.69 -15.50
C LYS A 5 9.47 5.54 -14.26
N MET A 6 8.44 5.79 -13.46
CA MET A 6 8.58 6.69 -12.33
C MET A 6 7.54 6.37 -11.25
N VAL A 7 7.99 6.32 -10.02
CA VAL A 7 7.11 6.27 -8.85
C VAL A 7 7.48 7.47 -7.99
N ARG A 8 6.51 8.31 -7.69
CA ARG A 8 6.79 9.54 -6.94
C ARG A 8 5.61 9.95 -6.07
N GLU A 9 5.89 10.76 -5.07
CA GLU A 9 4.86 11.36 -4.22
C GLU A 9 4.14 12.46 -4.98
N ASP A 10 2.82 12.51 -4.82
CA ASP A 10 2.02 13.62 -5.34
C ASP A 10 1.84 14.62 -4.21
N LEU A 11 2.55 15.73 -4.32
CA LEU A 11 2.55 16.76 -3.28
C LEU A 11 1.24 17.54 -3.21
N LEU A 12 0.42 17.47 -4.25
CA LEU A 12 -0.87 18.15 -4.25
C LEU A 12 -1.88 17.48 -3.34
N GLU A 13 -1.74 16.17 -3.14
CA GLU A 13 -2.63 15.36 -2.30
C GLU A 13 -1.98 14.97 -1.00
N ARG A 14 -0.96 15.70 -0.57
CA ARG A 14 -0.26 15.38 0.65
C ARG A 14 -1.08 15.76 1.86
N LEU A 15 -1.40 14.79 2.69
CA LEU A 15 -1.97 15.00 4.01
C LEU A 15 -0.87 15.05 5.05
N GLU A 16 -1.23 15.40 6.29
CA GLU A 16 -0.25 15.60 7.37
C GLU A 16 0.61 14.34 7.61
N THR A 17 -0.02 13.17 7.62
CA THR A 17 0.67 11.92 7.95
C THR A 17 0.52 10.86 6.86
N SER A 18 -0.03 11.21 5.72
CA SER A 18 -0.11 10.30 4.58
C SER A 18 0.29 11.01 3.30
N VAL A 19 0.75 10.23 2.36
CA VAL A 19 1.25 10.73 1.09
C VAL A 19 0.64 9.91 -0.04
N LEU A 20 0.09 10.58 -1.03
CA LEU A 20 -0.36 9.95 -2.25
C LEU A 20 0.84 9.72 -3.16
N VAL A 21 1.05 8.48 -3.57
CA VAL A 21 2.16 8.07 -4.43
C VAL A 21 1.61 7.64 -5.77
N GLY A 22 2.14 8.19 -6.85
CA GLY A 22 1.75 7.86 -8.20
C GLY A 22 2.82 7.07 -8.94
N ALA A 23 2.39 6.16 -9.80
CA ALA A 23 3.27 5.45 -10.72
C ALA A 23 2.97 5.90 -12.14
N TRP A 24 3.99 6.28 -12.87
CA TRP A 24 3.87 6.88 -14.18
C TRP A 24 4.54 6.00 -15.25
N ILE A 25 3.88 5.89 -16.39
CA ILE A 25 4.45 5.27 -17.58
C ILE A 25 4.41 6.35 -18.66
N GLY A 26 5.56 6.93 -18.96
CA GLY A 26 5.61 8.13 -19.77
C GLY A 26 4.87 9.27 -19.09
N GLU A 27 3.88 9.85 -19.75
CA GLU A 27 3.04 10.91 -19.20
C GLU A 27 1.73 10.40 -18.61
N HIS A 28 1.54 9.08 -18.57
CA HIS A 28 0.31 8.47 -18.09
C HIS A 28 0.42 8.04 -16.65
N LEU A 29 -0.51 8.51 -15.82
CA LEU A 29 -0.64 8.04 -14.45
C LEU A 29 -1.26 6.63 -14.48
N ALA A 30 -0.46 5.63 -14.21
CA ALA A 30 -0.86 4.24 -14.32
C ALA A 30 -1.49 3.68 -13.04
N GLY A 31 -1.13 4.24 -11.89
CA GLY A 31 -1.67 3.77 -10.62
C GLY A 31 -1.33 4.71 -9.47
N ILE A 32 -2.00 4.51 -8.36
CA ILE A 32 -1.81 5.30 -7.14
C ILE A 32 -1.85 4.39 -5.91
N VAL A 33 -1.25 4.88 -4.84
CA VAL A 33 -1.34 4.26 -3.51
C VAL A 33 -1.14 5.34 -2.46
N ASN A 34 -1.76 5.18 -1.30
CA ASN A 34 -1.47 6.04 -0.15
C ASN A 34 -0.51 5.34 0.80
N TYR A 35 0.55 6.04 1.19
CA TYR A 35 1.44 5.63 2.26
C TYR A 35 1.03 6.38 3.52
N VAL A 36 0.73 5.64 4.59
CA VAL A 36 0.28 6.19 5.87
C VAL A 36 1.41 5.99 6.88
N ASN A 37 2.02 7.08 7.35
CA ASN A 37 3.27 6.96 8.12
C ASN A 37 3.10 6.87 9.63
N GLY A 38 1.87 6.92 10.15
CA GLY A 38 1.66 6.80 11.58
C GLY A 38 0.19 6.59 11.94
N PRO A 39 -0.08 6.11 13.18
CA PRO A 39 -1.45 5.76 13.59
C PRO A 39 -2.35 6.97 13.82
N ALA A 40 -1.79 8.18 13.88
CA ALA A 40 -2.58 9.40 14.05
C ALA A 40 -3.29 9.82 12.75
N ASP A 41 -2.92 9.25 11.61
CA ASP A 41 -3.58 9.55 10.34
C ASP A 41 -5.01 8.99 10.33
N PRO A 42 -6.01 9.75 9.84
CA PRO A 42 -7.40 9.25 9.76
C PRO A 42 -7.55 7.99 8.92
N TYR A 43 -6.63 7.73 8.01
CA TYR A 43 -6.66 6.53 7.17
C TYR A 43 -5.90 5.35 7.78
N ALA A 44 -5.31 5.51 8.97
CA ALA A 44 -4.55 4.43 9.59
C ALA A 44 -5.47 3.26 9.96
N GLU A 45 -5.02 2.06 9.61
CA GLU A 45 -5.69 0.81 9.97
C GLU A 45 -4.81 0.00 10.91
N PHE A 46 -4.06 0.70 11.76
CA PHE A 46 -3.11 0.14 12.73
C PHE A 46 -2.96 1.11 13.88
N GLU A 47 -2.39 0.66 14.99
CA GLU A 47 -2.28 1.45 16.22
C GLU A 47 -0.84 1.70 16.67
N GLY A 48 0.14 0.95 16.16
CA GLY A 48 1.52 1.06 16.61
C GLY A 48 2.25 2.25 16.02
N GLU A 49 2.99 2.97 16.86
CA GLU A 49 3.80 4.12 16.43
C GLU A 49 4.95 3.70 15.51
N ASP A 50 5.40 2.46 15.61
CA ASP A 50 6.45 1.89 14.77
C ASP A 50 5.89 1.18 13.53
N GLU A 51 4.60 1.36 13.26
CA GLU A 51 3.97 0.81 12.08
C GLU A 51 3.66 1.90 11.06
N ALA A 52 3.63 1.50 9.79
CA ALA A 52 3.16 2.32 8.68
C ALA A 52 2.15 1.52 7.88
N GLY A 53 1.43 2.18 7.00
CA GLY A 53 0.36 1.53 6.26
C GLY A 53 0.39 1.79 4.77
N VAL A 54 -0.20 0.86 4.03
CA VAL A 54 -0.48 0.99 2.60
C VAL A 54 -1.98 0.97 2.44
N ARG A 55 -2.53 1.95 1.72
CA ARG A 55 -3.96 2.05 1.53
C ARG A 55 -4.31 2.59 0.15
N GLY A 56 -5.44 2.16 -0.37
CA GLY A 56 -5.98 2.74 -1.59
C GLY A 56 -5.17 2.43 -2.84
N LEU A 57 -4.56 1.24 -2.91
CA LEU A 57 -3.86 0.83 -4.12
C LEU A 57 -4.85 0.67 -5.27
N ALA A 58 -4.62 1.40 -6.33
CA ALA A 58 -5.44 1.33 -7.54
C ALA A 58 -4.55 1.40 -8.78
N VAL A 59 -4.78 0.50 -9.72
CA VAL A 59 -4.06 0.46 -10.99
C VAL A 59 -5.09 0.54 -12.11
N GLY A 60 -4.87 1.45 -13.06
CA GLY A 60 -5.77 1.62 -14.19
C GLY A 60 -5.89 0.34 -15.02
N LEU A 61 -7.09 0.09 -15.56
CA LEU A 61 -7.39 -1.15 -16.28
C LEU A 61 -6.40 -1.43 -17.41
N ASP A 62 -6.00 -0.39 -18.14
CA ASP A 62 -5.06 -0.53 -19.27
C ASP A 62 -3.63 -0.81 -18.80
N TRP A 63 -3.35 -0.65 -17.52
CA TRP A 63 -2.00 -0.72 -16.97
C TRP A 63 -1.78 -1.90 -16.03
N GLN A 64 -2.79 -2.75 -15.86
CA GLN A 64 -2.68 -3.93 -15.01
C GLN A 64 -1.76 -4.96 -15.63
N ARG A 65 -1.17 -5.81 -14.78
CA ARG A 65 -0.22 -6.86 -15.16
C ARG A 65 1.08 -6.33 -15.77
N ARG A 66 1.44 -5.08 -15.48
CA ARG A 66 2.68 -4.45 -15.94
C ARG A 66 3.61 -4.08 -14.79
N GLY A 67 3.38 -4.63 -13.59
CA GLY A 67 4.21 -4.36 -12.42
C GLY A 67 3.95 -3.04 -11.73
N VAL A 68 2.87 -2.34 -12.06
CA VAL A 68 2.54 -1.04 -11.46
C VAL A 68 2.24 -1.18 -9.97
N GLY A 69 1.38 -2.15 -9.61
CA GLY A 69 1.05 -2.38 -8.20
C GLY A 69 2.29 -2.77 -7.38
N ALA A 70 3.12 -3.64 -7.93
CA ALA A 70 4.37 -4.06 -7.27
C ALA A 70 5.29 -2.86 -7.06
N ALA A 71 5.42 -1.98 -8.05
CA ALA A 71 6.28 -0.80 -7.94
C ALA A 71 5.77 0.16 -6.86
N LEU A 72 4.45 0.38 -6.79
CA LEU A 72 3.85 1.25 -5.79
C LEU A 72 4.04 0.71 -4.37
N VAL A 73 3.78 -0.57 -4.17
CA VAL A 73 3.94 -1.18 -2.83
C VAL A 73 5.41 -1.22 -2.45
N THR A 74 6.30 -1.51 -3.39
CA THR A 74 7.75 -1.50 -3.14
C THR A 74 8.22 -0.11 -2.70
N TYR A 75 7.69 0.94 -3.29
CA TYR A 75 7.97 2.31 -2.85
C TYR A 75 7.59 2.49 -1.38
N CYS A 76 6.41 2.03 -0.99
CA CYS A 76 5.95 2.12 0.39
C CYS A 76 6.84 1.34 1.35
N ILE A 77 7.29 0.14 0.94
CA ILE A 77 8.20 -0.68 1.74
C ILE A 77 9.50 0.08 2.00
N GLU A 78 10.09 0.66 0.96
CA GLU A 78 11.34 1.39 1.10
C GLU A 78 11.16 2.67 1.91
N ARG A 79 10.06 3.36 1.72
CA ARG A 79 9.72 4.56 2.49
C ARG A 79 9.63 4.22 3.98
N ALA A 80 8.95 3.14 4.33
CA ALA A 80 8.82 2.70 5.71
C ALA A 80 10.17 2.33 6.32
N ARG A 81 11.03 1.69 5.55
CA ARG A 81 12.40 1.38 6.02
C ARG A 81 13.21 2.63 6.29
N ILE A 82 13.15 3.61 5.40
CA ILE A 82 13.84 4.88 5.57
C ILE A 82 13.36 5.60 6.83
N GLU A 83 12.07 5.52 7.12
CA GLU A 83 11.50 6.14 8.32
C GLU A 83 11.72 5.33 9.58
N GLY A 84 12.38 4.19 9.49
CA GLY A 84 12.68 3.36 10.65
C GLY A 84 11.50 2.60 11.21
N LYS A 85 10.47 2.35 10.41
CA LYS A 85 9.31 1.59 10.88
C LYS A 85 9.66 0.12 11.04
N ALA A 86 9.04 -0.51 12.05
CA ALA A 86 9.26 -1.94 12.30
C ALA A 86 8.39 -2.82 11.40
N ARG A 87 7.24 -2.29 10.97
CA ARG A 87 6.25 -3.10 10.26
C ARG A 87 5.43 -2.25 9.31
N LEU A 88 5.07 -2.85 8.18
CA LEU A 88 4.12 -2.27 7.22
C LEU A 88 2.84 -3.09 7.25
N VAL A 89 1.70 -2.42 7.33
CA VAL A 89 0.38 -3.04 7.49
C VAL A 89 -0.50 -2.65 6.31
N LEU A 90 -1.29 -3.59 5.81
CA LEU A 90 -2.31 -3.28 4.82
C LEU A 90 -3.52 -4.19 5.00
N HIS A 91 -4.65 -3.75 4.47
CA HIS A 91 -5.87 -4.53 4.41
C HIS A 91 -6.41 -4.53 3.00
N THR A 92 -7.07 -5.62 2.62
CA THR A 92 -7.72 -5.76 1.32
C THR A 92 -9.02 -6.53 1.48
N ALA A 93 -9.91 -6.39 0.53
CA ALA A 93 -11.17 -7.13 0.53
C ALA A 93 -10.96 -8.57 0.00
N PRO A 94 -11.72 -9.56 0.51
CA PRO A 94 -11.55 -10.95 0.08
C PRO A 94 -11.75 -11.20 -1.41
N TRP A 95 -12.54 -10.35 -2.08
CA TRP A 95 -12.78 -10.50 -3.52
C TRP A 95 -11.68 -9.88 -4.39
N MET A 96 -10.71 -9.19 -3.81
CA MET A 96 -9.60 -8.58 -4.54
C MET A 96 -8.46 -9.58 -4.71
N GLN A 97 -8.67 -10.59 -5.53
CA GLN A 97 -7.75 -11.72 -5.65
C GLN A 97 -6.38 -11.33 -6.23
N ALA A 98 -6.34 -10.37 -7.14
CA ALA A 98 -5.07 -9.92 -7.72
C ALA A 98 -4.17 -9.31 -6.65
N ALA A 99 -4.73 -8.51 -5.74
CA ALA A 99 -4.00 -7.92 -4.63
C ALA A 99 -3.49 -9.00 -3.68
N GLN A 100 -4.34 -9.98 -3.35
CA GLN A 100 -3.96 -11.08 -2.47
C GLN A 100 -2.83 -11.93 -3.05
N GLY A 101 -2.73 -12.03 -4.37
CA GLY A 101 -1.62 -12.70 -5.02
C GLY A 101 -0.34 -11.88 -5.01
N LEU A 102 -0.48 -10.55 -5.05
CA LEU A 102 0.66 -9.64 -5.08
C LEU A 102 1.40 -9.60 -3.74
N TYR A 103 0.68 -9.48 -2.64
CA TYR A 103 1.31 -9.21 -1.34
C TYR A 103 2.24 -10.31 -0.87
N PRO A 104 1.87 -11.61 -0.95
CA PRO A 104 2.83 -12.67 -0.58
C PRO A 104 4.09 -12.64 -1.42
N ARG A 105 4.01 -12.30 -2.70
CA ARG A 105 5.18 -12.21 -3.57
C ARG A 105 6.13 -11.10 -3.16
N LEU A 106 5.62 -10.07 -2.48
CA LEU A 106 6.45 -8.98 -1.97
C LEU A 106 6.92 -9.22 -0.54
N GLY A 107 6.63 -10.38 0.02
CA GLY A 107 7.09 -10.76 1.36
C GLY A 107 6.09 -10.54 2.47
N PHE A 108 4.90 -10.05 2.17
CA PHE A 108 3.86 -9.90 3.20
C PHE A 108 3.32 -11.26 3.62
N ARG A 109 3.00 -11.39 4.91
CA ARG A 109 2.29 -12.56 5.43
C ARG A 109 0.84 -12.23 5.71
N ARG A 110 -0.02 -13.19 5.54
CA ARG A 110 -1.42 -13.09 5.95
C ARG A 110 -1.47 -12.99 7.48
N ALA A 111 -2.17 -12.00 7.98
CA ALA A 111 -2.27 -11.71 9.41
C ALA A 111 -3.73 -11.66 9.85
N PRO A 112 -4.37 -12.83 10.09
CA PRO A 112 -5.79 -12.85 10.46
C PRO A 112 -6.09 -12.10 11.75
N GLU A 113 -5.10 -11.95 12.62
CA GLU A 113 -5.25 -11.25 13.89
C GLU A 113 -5.59 -9.76 13.74
N ILE A 114 -5.33 -9.18 12.56
CA ILE A 114 -5.67 -7.77 12.32
C ILE A 114 -6.85 -7.60 11.38
N ASP A 115 -7.54 -8.67 11.03
CA ASP A 115 -8.77 -8.56 10.23
C ASP A 115 -9.81 -7.77 10.98
N PHE A 116 -10.59 -6.97 10.26
CA PHE A 116 -11.70 -6.23 10.85
C PHE A 116 -12.75 -5.91 9.81
N SER A 117 -13.93 -5.47 10.26
CA SER A 117 -15.01 -5.03 9.39
C SER A 117 -15.36 -3.59 9.73
N PRO A 118 -15.04 -2.62 8.87
CA PRO A 118 -15.38 -1.22 9.14
C PRO A 118 -16.90 -0.96 9.11
N ALA A 119 -17.64 -1.85 8.46
CA ALA A 119 -19.09 -1.78 8.40
C ALA A 119 -19.65 -3.19 8.24
N PRO A 120 -20.94 -3.45 8.60
CA PRO A 120 -21.53 -4.77 8.40
C PRO A 120 -21.45 -5.23 6.94
N GLY A 121 -21.00 -6.46 6.74
CA GLY A 121 -20.85 -7.04 5.41
C GLY A 121 -19.64 -6.57 4.61
N VAL A 122 -18.73 -5.83 5.24
CA VAL A 122 -17.51 -5.33 4.58
C VAL A 122 -16.29 -5.87 5.33
N PRO A 123 -15.94 -7.17 5.13
CA PRO A 123 -14.75 -7.72 5.79
C PRO A 123 -13.47 -7.22 5.11
N LEU A 124 -12.49 -6.88 5.92
CA LEU A 124 -11.14 -6.56 5.44
C LEU A 124 -10.15 -7.55 6.03
N ILE A 125 -9.31 -8.10 5.17
CA ILE A 125 -8.29 -9.07 5.57
C ILE A 125 -6.92 -8.41 5.58
N GLY A 126 -6.14 -8.74 6.61
CA GLY A 126 -4.88 -8.06 6.89
C GLY A 126 -3.66 -8.81 6.42
N TYR A 127 -2.66 -8.04 6.02
CA TYR A 127 -1.32 -8.51 5.70
C TYR A 127 -0.31 -7.61 6.37
N THR A 128 0.80 -8.19 6.79
CA THR A 128 1.90 -7.43 7.41
C THR A 128 3.23 -7.83 6.80
N LEU A 129 4.16 -6.89 6.83
CA LEU A 129 5.55 -7.12 6.43
C LEU A 129 6.46 -6.58 7.53
N ASP A 130 7.25 -7.45 8.13
CA ASP A 130 8.27 -7.03 9.10
C ASP A 130 9.46 -6.43 8.36
N LEU A 131 9.95 -5.30 8.85
CA LEU A 131 10.97 -4.52 8.17
C LEU A 131 12.36 -4.66 8.79
N GLY A 132 12.56 -5.62 9.68
CA GLY A 132 13.88 -5.92 10.21
C GLY A 132 14.32 -5.04 11.37
N ARG A 133 13.39 -4.45 12.08
CA ARG A 133 13.71 -3.65 13.27
C ARG A 133 13.47 -4.39 14.55
#